data_46635d455a05c8f5f17e32dfd8a141da
#
_entry.id   46635d455a05c8f5f17e32dfd8a141da
#
_cell.length_a   1.000
_cell.length_b   1.000
_cell.length_c   1.000
_cell.angle_alpha   90.00
_cell.angle_beta   90.00
_cell.angle_gamma   90.00
#
_symmetry.space_group_name_H-M   'P 1'
#
loop_
_entity.id
_entity.type
_entity.pdbx_description
1 polymer ?
#
loop_
_entity_poly.entity_id
_entity_poly.type
_entity_poly.pdbx_seq_one_letter_code
_entity_poly.pdbx_strand_id
1 'polypeptide(L)'
;KSDVIFVFNSDLPAEYPVGGNSARKGAIFTGTDIIIANPRKVILKNEANIDIRLNYSLGSDATVINRISRILIDQGTVDIKKIKSAVPNYDEMAQSLAPYTAEATEKTTGISDEVLTRAANRFGRTADRYLLIGNDIFDTGQGEDILNALLNLSILVHHGAEGSISIFPPREHCNSQGVNDMGCTPEFLPGYRP
;
A
#
# COMPACT_ATOMS: atom_id res chain seq x y z
N LYS A 1 -9.87 13.39 -6.29
CA LYS A 1 -10.47 13.09 -4.98
C LYS A 1 -10.36 11.59 -4.77
N SER A 2 -9.78 11.15 -3.66
CA SER A 2 -9.76 9.75 -3.25
C SER A 2 -10.67 9.56 -2.05
N ASP A 3 -11.30 8.39 -1.93
CA ASP A 3 -12.13 8.05 -0.78
C ASP A 3 -11.27 7.47 0.35
N VAL A 4 -10.21 6.75 0.00
CA VAL A 4 -9.22 6.20 0.96
C VAL A 4 -7.79 6.39 0.46
N ILE A 5 -6.90 6.74 1.39
CA ILE A 5 -5.45 6.78 1.16
C ILE A 5 -4.82 5.75 2.09
N PHE A 6 -4.18 4.74 1.51
CA PHE A 6 -3.37 3.78 2.25
C PHE A 6 -1.90 4.19 2.15
N VAL A 7 -1.35 4.66 3.24
CA VAL A 7 0.06 5.05 3.38
C VAL A 7 0.83 3.87 3.96
N PHE A 8 1.71 3.30 3.15
CA PHE A 8 2.51 2.15 3.54
C PHE A 8 3.98 2.53 3.68
N ASN A 9 4.52 2.30 4.86
CA ASN A 9 5.94 2.46 5.22
C ASN A 9 6.53 3.83 4.86
N SER A 10 5.75 4.90 5.06
CA SER A 10 6.18 6.29 4.85
C SER A 10 5.87 7.15 6.07
N ASP A 11 6.83 7.99 6.45
CA ASP A 11 6.59 9.14 7.31
C ASP A 11 6.20 10.33 6.41
N LEU A 12 4.97 10.25 5.89
CA LEU A 12 4.44 11.17 4.89
C LEU A 12 4.67 12.67 5.21
N PRO A 13 4.49 13.15 6.47
CA PRO A 13 4.77 14.54 6.80
C PRO A 13 6.24 14.93 6.73
N ALA A 14 7.14 14.02 7.03
CA ALA A 14 8.58 14.27 7.04
C ALA A 14 9.19 14.10 5.65
N GLU A 15 8.81 13.03 4.95
CA GLU A 15 9.35 12.69 3.63
C GLU A 15 8.73 13.53 2.51
N TYR A 16 7.40 13.75 2.58
CA TYR A 16 6.63 14.43 1.52
C TYR A 16 5.67 15.47 2.11
N PRO A 17 6.17 16.59 2.65
CA PRO A 17 5.35 17.56 3.38
C PRO A 17 4.19 18.12 2.56
N VAL A 18 4.35 18.29 1.25
CA VAL A 18 3.28 18.75 0.35
C VAL A 18 2.21 17.68 0.18
N GLY A 19 2.63 16.43 -0.05
CA GLY A 19 1.73 15.27 -0.13
C GLY A 19 1.01 15.01 1.19
N GLY A 20 1.74 15.06 2.30
CA GLY A 20 1.19 14.91 3.65
C GLY A 20 0.14 15.97 3.98
N ASN A 21 0.40 17.23 3.60
CA ASN A 21 -0.58 18.30 3.78
C ASN A 21 -1.80 18.13 2.88
N SER A 22 -1.62 17.61 1.66
CA SER A 22 -2.71 17.32 0.72
C SER A 22 -3.60 16.17 1.23
N ALA A 23 -3.00 15.09 1.73
CA ALA A 23 -3.71 13.98 2.35
C ALA A 23 -4.52 14.45 3.58
N ARG A 24 -3.89 15.26 4.45
CA ARG A 24 -4.57 15.86 5.60
C ARG A 24 -5.74 16.75 5.21
N LYS A 25 -5.59 17.59 4.19
CA LYS A 25 -6.70 18.41 3.65
C LYS A 25 -7.80 17.53 3.10
N GLY A 26 -7.48 16.45 2.41
CA GLY A 26 -8.43 15.44 1.94
C GLY A 26 -9.27 14.89 3.09
N ALA A 27 -8.63 14.45 4.17
CA ALA A 27 -9.30 13.93 5.34
C ALA A 27 -10.23 14.97 6.02
N ILE A 28 -9.77 16.22 6.15
CA ILE A 28 -10.53 17.28 6.85
C ILE A 28 -11.72 17.79 6.00
N PHE A 29 -11.49 18.04 4.72
CA PHE A 29 -12.46 18.78 3.89
C PHE A 29 -13.29 17.90 2.95
N THR A 30 -12.82 16.69 2.63
CA THR A 30 -13.50 15.81 1.67
C THR A 30 -13.87 14.45 2.25
N GLY A 31 -13.60 14.22 3.54
CA GLY A 31 -13.92 12.96 4.21
C GLY A 31 -13.11 11.76 3.67
N THR A 32 -11.90 12.01 3.17
CA THR A 32 -10.98 10.94 2.75
C THR A 32 -10.47 10.21 3.97
N ASP A 33 -10.62 8.89 4.01
CA ASP A 33 -10.06 8.07 5.08
C ASP A 33 -8.57 7.84 4.89
N ILE A 34 -7.83 7.81 6.00
CA ILE A 34 -6.40 7.54 5.98
C ILE A 34 -6.10 6.27 6.76
N ILE A 35 -5.52 5.30 6.10
CA ILE A 35 -4.95 4.09 6.70
C ILE A 35 -3.43 4.26 6.69
N ILE A 36 -2.79 4.15 7.85
CA ILE A 36 -1.33 4.22 7.96
C ILE A 36 -0.80 2.88 8.44
N ALA A 37 0.05 2.26 7.64
CA ALA A 37 0.79 1.06 7.99
C ALA A 37 2.28 1.37 8.06
N ASN A 38 2.84 1.33 9.26
CA ASN A 38 4.26 1.63 9.49
C ASN A 38 4.73 0.95 10.79
N PRO A 39 5.92 0.32 10.81
CA PRO A 39 6.49 -0.21 12.05
C PRO A 39 6.80 0.88 13.09
N ARG A 40 7.04 2.11 12.63
CA ARG A 40 7.24 3.28 13.50
C ARG A 40 5.92 4.03 13.70
N LYS A 41 5.77 4.69 14.83
CA LYS A 41 4.64 5.58 15.08
C LYS A 41 4.80 6.87 14.26
N VAL A 42 4.09 6.96 13.15
CA VAL A 42 4.00 8.18 12.34
C VAL A 42 2.98 9.14 12.96
N ILE A 43 3.35 10.41 13.14
CA ILE A 43 2.50 11.45 13.71
C ILE A 43 2.02 12.36 12.58
N LEU A 44 0.77 12.19 12.16
CA LEU A 44 0.07 13.23 11.39
C LEU A 44 -0.58 14.21 12.37
N LYS A 45 -0.25 15.50 12.28
CA LYS A 45 -0.95 16.53 13.05
C LYS A 45 -2.46 16.43 12.80
N ASN A 46 -3.25 16.40 13.85
CA ASN A 46 -4.69 16.08 13.92
C ASN A 46 -4.97 14.59 13.70
N GLU A 47 -4.61 13.80 14.71
CA GLU A 47 -4.83 12.33 14.75
C GLU A 47 -6.31 11.91 14.56
N ALA A 48 -7.25 12.84 14.76
CA ALA A 48 -8.68 12.60 14.57
C ALA A 48 -9.10 12.19 13.13
N ASN A 49 -8.21 12.39 12.15
CA ASN A 49 -8.49 12.11 10.75
C ASN A 49 -7.79 10.85 10.22
N ILE A 50 -7.15 10.08 11.11
CA ILE A 50 -6.60 8.77 10.75
C ILE A 50 -7.60 7.72 11.19
N ASP A 51 -8.18 7.04 10.21
CA ASP A 51 -9.19 6.03 10.46
C ASP A 51 -8.59 4.76 11.05
N ILE A 52 -7.47 4.27 10.49
CA ILE A 52 -6.84 3.03 10.92
C ILE A 52 -5.31 3.18 10.98
N ARG A 53 -4.74 2.72 12.10
CA ARG A 53 -3.29 2.59 12.27
C ARG A 53 -2.91 1.12 12.37
N LEU A 54 -1.99 0.72 11.52
CA LEU A 54 -1.36 -0.59 11.54
C LEU A 54 0.10 -0.40 11.98
N ASN A 55 0.35 -0.46 13.27
CA ASN A 55 1.70 -0.47 13.81
C ASN A 55 2.12 -1.93 14.03
N TYR A 56 3.09 -2.39 13.28
CA TYR A 56 3.52 -3.79 13.24
C TYR A 56 5.00 -3.94 13.61
N SER A 57 5.39 -5.16 13.92
CA SER A 57 6.78 -5.50 14.23
C SER A 57 7.66 -5.29 13.01
N LEU A 58 8.84 -4.68 13.19
CA LEU A 58 9.80 -4.45 12.12
C LEU A 58 10.13 -5.76 11.38
N GLY A 59 10.14 -5.71 10.04
CA GLY A 59 10.42 -6.87 9.19
C GLY A 59 9.20 -7.75 8.91
N SER A 60 8.00 -7.37 9.37
CA SER A 60 6.75 -8.08 9.04
C SER A 60 5.88 -7.37 7.99
N ASP A 61 6.48 -6.47 7.22
CA ASP A 61 5.84 -5.63 6.21
C ASP A 61 5.03 -6.44 5.21
N ALA A 62 5.67 -7.39 4.53
CA ALA A 62 5.00 -8.25 3.55
C ALA A 62 3.88 -9.10 4.18
N THR A 63 4.06 -9.52 5.46
CA THR A 63 3.06 -10.31 6.19
C THR A 63 1.76 -9.53 6.38
N VAL A 64 1.85 -8.24 6.73
CA VAL A 64 0.68 -7.36 6.88
C VAL A 64 -0.09 -7.25 5.56
N ILE A 65 0.59 -7.01 4.45
CA ILE A 65 -0.05 -6.84 3.14
C ILE A 65 -0.65 -8.15 2.64
N ASN A 66 0.09 -9.26 2.78
CA ASN A 66 -0.41 -10.58 2.38
C ASN A 66 -1.64 -11.00 3.20
N ARG A 67 -1.68 -10.67 4.50
CA ARG A 67 -2.88 -10.90 5.31
C ARG A 67 -4.08 -10.07 4.85
N ILE A 68 -3.88 -8.79 4.55
CA ILE A 68 -4.93 -7.93 3.99
C ILE A 68 -5.46 -8.54 2.68
N SER A 69 -4.57 -8.95 1.78
CA SER A 69 -4.93 -9.61 0.52
C SER A 69 -5.74 -10.89 0.75
N ARG A 70 -5.32 -11.71 1.72
CA ARG A 70 -6.04 -12.93 2.12
C ARG A 70 -7.44 -12.63 2.62
N ILE A 71 -7.60 -11.65 3.51
CA ILE A 71 -8.89 -11.25 4.05
C ILE A 71 -9.85 -10.81 2.94
N LEU A 72 -9.39 -10.05 1.95
CA LEU A 72 -10.21 -9.62 0.82
C LEU A 72 -10.76 -10.81 0.02
N ILE A 73 -9.95 -11.86 -0.16
CA ILE A 73 -10.36 -13.09 -0.84
C ILE A 73 -11.34 -13.88 0.02
N ASP A 74 -10.99 -14.14 1.29
CA ASP A 74 -11.77 -15.00 2.20
C ASP A 74 -13.16 -14.41 2.48
N GLN A 75 -13.29 -13.08 2.53
CA GLN A 75 -14.57 -12.39 2.75
C GLN A 75 -15.37 -12.15 1.47
N GLY A 76 -14.86 -12.53 0.31
CA GLY A 76 -15.53 -12.30 -0.96
C GLY A 76 -15.70 -10.81 -1.31
N THR A 77 -14.83 -9.95 -0.79
CA THR A 77 -14.82 -8.52 -1.09
C THR A 77 -14.40 -8.25 -2.54
N VAL A 78 -13.66 -9.18 -3.13
CA VAL A 78 -13.16 -9.14 -4.51
C VAL A 78 -13.82 -10.23 -5.36
N ASP A 79 -14.16 -9.91 -6.59
CA ASP A 79 -14.75 -10.86 -7.56
C ASP A 79 -13.67 -11.75 -8.17
N ILE A 80 -13.56 -12.96 -7.63
CA ILE A 80 -12.56 -13.95 -8.06
C ILE A 80 -12.70 -14.31 -9.55
N LYS A 81 -13.91 -14.29 -10.11
CA LYS A 81 -14.13 -14.63 -11.52
C LYS A 81 -13.52 -13.57 -12.43
N LYS A 82 -13.71 -12.30 -12.10
CA LYS A 82 -13.09 -11.18 -12.83
C LYS A 82 -11.57 -11.24 -12.73
N ILE A 83 -11.03 -11.51 -11.54
CA ILE A 83 -9.57 -11.61 -11.34
C ILE A 83 -8.99 -12.76 -12.18
N LYS A 84 -9.58 -13.95 -12.13
CA LYS A 84 -9.10 -15.11 -12.92
C LYS A 84 -9.13 -14.88 -14.43
N SER A 85 -10.05 -14.07 -14.91
CA SER A 85 -10.09 -13.72 -16.34
C SER A 85 -8.97 -12.77 -16.76
N ALA A 86 -8.46 -11.96 -15.86
CA ALA A 86 -7.42 -10.97 -16.11
C ALA A 86 -6.01 -11.45 -15.70
N VAL A 87 -5.92 -12.33 -14.71
CA VAL A 87 -4.67 -12.78 -14.09
C VAL A 87 -4.54 -14.29 -14.20
N PRO A 88 -3.76 -14.81 -15.17
CA PRO A 88 -3.62 -16.25 -15.40
C PRO A 88 -3.12 -17.04 -14.18
N ASN A 89 -2.22 -16.44 -13.38
CA ASN A 89 -1.58 -17.09 -12.23
C ASN A 89 -2.29 -16.82 -10.91
N TYR A 90 -3.59 -16.50 -10.94
CA TYR A 90 -4.35 -16.21 -9.72
C TYR A 90 -4.31 -17.35 -8.70
N ASP A 91 -4.43 -18.60 -9.15
CA ASP A 91 -4.48 -19.74 -8.23
C ASP A 91 -3.14 -19.95 -7.49
N GLU A 92 -2.02 -19.71 -8.14
CA GLU A 92 -0.69 -19.73 -7.51
C GLU A 92 -0.55 -18.60 -6.48
N MET A 93 -0.98 -17.41 -6.85
CA MET A 93 -1.00 -16.26 -5.93
C MET A 93 -1.90 -16.54 -4.72
N ALA A 94 -3.11 -17.04 -4.91
CA ALA A 94 -4.02 -17.37 -3.82
C ALA A 94 -3.46 -18.46 -2.90
N GLN A 95 -2.78 -19.46 -3.48
CA GLN A 95 -2.11 -20.51 -2.73
C GLN A 95 -0.93 -19.97 -1.90
N SER A 96 -0.17 -19.01 -2.44
CA SER A 96 0.92 -18.37 -1.70
C SER A 96 0.45 -17.60 -0.47
N LEU A 97 -0.81 -17.16 -0.44
CA LEU A 97 -1.42 -16.48 0.69
C LEU A 97 -1.91 -17.44 1.80
N ALA A 98 -1.93 -18.76 1.56
CA ALA A 98 -2.43 -19.74 2.51
C ALA A 98 -1.75 -19.70 3.91
N PRO A 99 -0.45 -19.44 4.05
CA PRO A 99 0.21 -19.38 5.36
C PRO A 99 -0.22 -18.18 6.23
N TYR A 100 -0.74 -17.11 5.63
CA TYR A 100 -1.08 -15.87 6.34
C TYR A 100 -2.45 -15.96 7.04
N THR A 101 -2.54 -16.89 8.03
CA THR A 101 -3.74 -17.04 8.87
C THR A 101 -3.81 -15.92 9.91
N ALA A 102 -4.97 -15.72 10.54
CA ALA A 102 -5.16 -14.74 11.61
C ALA A 102 -4.13 -14.91 12.73
N GLU A 103 -4.03 -16.12 13.27
CA GLU A 103 -3.15 -16.47 14.38
C GLU A 103 -1.66 -16.29 14.03
N ALA A 104 -1.23 -16.81 12.86
CA ALA A 104 0.16 -16.69 12.43
C ALA A 104 0.55 -15.23 12.20
N THR A 105 -0.35 -14.43 11.61
CA THR A 105 -0.11 -13.02 11.34
C THR A 105 -0.07 -12.20 12.63
N GLU A 106 -1.02 -12.39 13.55
CA GLU A 106 -1.04 -11.68 14.82
C GLU A 106 0.23 -11.97 15.64
N LYS A 107 0.68 -13.22 15.67
CA LYS A 107 1.94 -13.60 16.32
C LYS A 107 3.16 -12.91 15.72
N THR A 108 3.20 -12.75 14.40
CA THR A 108 4.36 -12.17 13.69
C THR A 108 4.34 -10.66 13.71
N THR A 109 3.19 -10.05 13.49
CA THR A 109 3.06 -8.60 13.32
C THR A 109 2.75 -7.85 14.60
N GLY A 110 2.13 -8.52 15.58
CA GLY A 110 1.61 -7.89 16.81
C GLY A 110 0.30 -7.12 16.60
N ILE A 111 -0.31 -7.18 15.41
CA ILE A 111 -1.60 -6.53 15.11
C ILE A 111 -2.71 -7.57 15.24
N SER A 112 -3.80 -7.24 15.94
CA SER A 112 -4.97 -8.11 15.99
C SER A 112 -5.63 -8.24 14.63
N ASP A 113 -6.15 -9.44 14.34
CA ASP A 113 -6.82 -9.72 13.07
C ASP A 113 -8.06 -8.84 12.83
N GLU A 114 -8.71 -8.38 13.90
CA GLU A 114 -9.83 -7.45 13.82
C GLU A 114 -9.44 -6.13 13.17
N VAL A 115 -8.28 -5.57 13.56
CA VAL A 115 -7.77 -4.30 12.99
C VAL A 115 -7.36 -4.48 11.53
N LEU A 116 -6.71 -5.60 11.19
CA LEU A 116 -6.37 -5.94 9.80
C LEU A 116 -7.62 -6.14 8.95
N THR A 117 -8.62 -6.80 9.47
CA THR A 117 -9.92 -7.00 8.81
C THR A 117 -10.63 -5.67 8.56
N ARG A 118 -10.60 -4.74 9.52
CA ARG A 118 -11.17 -3.40 9.35
C ARG A 118 -10.42 -2.63 8.25
N ALA A 119 -9.10 -2.70 8.22
CA ALA A 119 -8.29 -2.07 7.18
C ALA A 119 -8.58 -2.67 5.79
N ALA A 120 -8.61 -3.99 5.67
CA ALA A 120 -8.93 -4.69 4.45
C ALA A 120 -10.32 -4.31 3.91
N ASN A 121 -11.33 -4.33 4.77
CA ASN A 121 -12.69 -3.94 4.40
C ASN A 121 -12.78 -2.48 3.96
N ARG A 122 -12.10 -1.58 4.69
CA ARG A 122 -12.11 -0.16 4.34
C ARG A 122 -11.45 0.07 2.98
N PHE A 123 -10.30 -0.54 2.75
CA PHE A 123 -9.58 -0.41 1.48
C PHE A 123 -10.29 -1.13 0.32
N GLY A 124 -10.83 -2.34 0.55
CA GLY A 124 -11.43 -3.17 -0.49
C GLY A 124 -12.80 -2.69 -0.98
N ARG A 125 -13.62 -2.09 -0.11
CA ARG A 125 -15.00 -1.69 -0.43
C ARG A 125 -15.16 -0.24 -0.89
N THR A 126 -14.09 0.53 -0.85
CA THR A 126 -14.10 1.93 -1.28
C THR A 126 -13.94 2.01 -2.79
N ALA A 127 -14.50 3.04 -3.45
CA ALA A 127 -14.43 3.15 -4.89
C ALA A 127 -13.09 3.73 -5.38
N ASP A 128 -12.65 4.87 -4.83
CA ASP A 128 -11.43 5.55 -5.27
C ASP A 128 -10.32 5.42 -4.23
N ARG A 129 -9.34 4.57 -4.54
CA ARG A 129 -8.23 4.18 -3.67
C ARG A 129 -6.93 4.84 -4.10
N TYR A 130 -6.15 5.22 -3.11
CA TYR A 130 -4.79 5.71 -3.32
C TYR A 130 -3.82 4.93 -2.43
N LEU A 131 -2.85 4.26 -3.04
CA LEU A 131 -1.78 3.55 -2.35
C LEU A 131 -0.49 4.37 -2.47
N LEU A 132 0.00 4.87 -1.34
CA LEU A 132 1.26 5.58 -1.25
C LEU A 132 2.28 4.65 -0.60
N ILE A 133 3.39 4.42 -1.30
CA ILE A 133 4.44 3.49 -0.90
C ILE A 133 5.67 4.31 -0.50
N GLY A 134 6.12 4.21 0.75
CA GLY A 134 7.33 4.88 1.22
C GLY A 134 8.61 4.30 0.61
N ASN A 135 9.66 5.12 0.54
CA ASN A 135 10.95 4.69 0.00
C ASN A 135 11.69 3.73 0.94
N ASP A 136 11.43 3.77 2.23
CA ASP A 136 12.07 2.92 3.24
C ASP A 136 11.99 1.42 2.92
N ILE A 137 11.02 0.99 2.08
CA ILE A 137 10.92 -0.42 1.66
C ILE A 137 12.13 -0.87 0.84
N PHE A 138 12.76 0.02 0.08
CA PHE A 138 13.90 -0.31 -0.77
C PHE A 138 15.22 -0.39 0.01
N ASP A 139 15.26 0.18 1.21
CA ASP A 139 16.41 0.13 2.11
C ASP A 139 16.47 -1.17 2.93
N THR A 140 15.41 -1.98 2.85
CA THR A 140 15.33 -3.28 3.52
C THR A 140 15.74 -4.40 2.57
N GLY A 141 16.38 -5.45 3.08
CA GLY A 141 16.67 -6.65 2.28
C GLY A 141 15.43 -7.42 1.79
N GLN A 142 14.22 -6.96 2.15
CA GLN A 142 12.93 -7.54 1.78
C GLN A 142 12.12 -6.67 0.82
N GLY A 143 12.72 -5.64 0.24
CA GLY A 143 12.02 -4.65 -0.60
C GLY A 143 11.28 -5.28 -1.78
N GLU A 144 11.86 -6.29 -2.42
CA GLU A 144 11.23 -7.01 -3.52
C GLU A 144 9.99 -7.79 -3.07
N ASP A 145 10.05 -8.49 -1.95
CA ASP A 145 8.91 -9.24 -1.40
C ASP A 145 7.78 -8.31 -1.00
N ILE A 146 8.11 -7.17 -0.39
CA ILE A 146 7.15 -6.14 0.01
C ILE A 146 6.48 -5.55 -1.23
N LEU A 147 7.26 -5.19 -2.24
CA LEU A 147 6.74 -4.64 -3.49
C LEU A 147 5.81 -5.63 -4.19
N ASN A 148 6.21 -6.90 -4.28
CA ASN A 148 5.39 -7.96 -4.86
C ASN A 148 4.07 -8.14 -4.09
N ALA A 149 4.10 -8.11 -2.76
CA ALA A 149 2.88 -8.17 -1.94
C ALA A 149 1.95 -6.97 -2.20
N LEU A 150 2.48 -5.74 -2.31
CA LEU A 150 1.72 -4.54 -2.62
C LEU A 150 1.15 -4.55 -4.04
N LEU A 151 1.90 -5.06 -5.01
CA LEU A 151 1.42 -5.23 -6.39
C LEU A 151 0.30 -6.27 -6.45
N ASN A 152 0.44 -7.40 -5.77
CA ASN A 152 -0.60 -8.42 -5.68
C ASN A 152 -1.88 -7.86 -5.05
N LEU A 153 -1.78 -7.12 -3.95
CA LEU A 153 -2.91 -6.42 -3.34
C LEU A 153 -3.57 -5.47 -4.34
N SER A 154 -2.76 -4.70 -5.06
CA SER A 154 -3.25 -3.73 -6.05
C SER A 154 -3.98 -4.41 -7.21
N ILE A 155 -3.46 -5.54 -7.71
CA ILE A 155 -4.08 -6.36 -8.75
C ILE A 155 -5.43 -6.91 -8.27
N LEU A 156 -5.47 -7.46 -7.05
CA LEU A 156 -6.72 -7.97 -6.46
C LEU A 156 -7.81 -6.90 -6.41
N VAL A 157 -7.45 -5.70 -5.98
CA VAL A 157 -8.42 -4.60 -5.82
C VAL A 157 -8.78 -4.00 -7.17
N HIS A 158 -7.82 -3.89 -8.10
CA HIS A 158 -8.05 -3.32 -9.44
C HIS A 158 -9.02 -4.16 -10.27
N HIS A 159 -8.82 -5.47 -10.27
CA HIS A 159 -9.63 -6.38 -11.09
C HIS A 159 -10.85 -6.93 -10.36
N GLY A 160 -10.78 -7.09 -9.05
CA GLY A 160 -11.80 -7.78 -8.26
C GLY A 160 -12.79 -6.87 -7.54
N ALA A 161 -12.45 -5.61 -7.28
CA ALA A 161 -13.34 -4.66 -6.62
C ALA A 161 -13.88 -3.60 -7.60
N GLU A 162 -14.90 -2.88 -7.19
CA GLU A 162 -15.40 -1.74 -7.96
C GLU A 162 -14.51 -0.52 -7.74
N GLY A 163 -14.42 0.34 -8.77
CA GLY A 163 -13.69 1.61 -8.72
C GLY A 163 -12.25 1.53 -9.23
N SER A 164 -11.42 2.43 -8.74
CA SER A 164 -10.04 2.61 -9.20
C SER A 164 -9.03 2.51 -8.08
N ILE A 165 -7.79 2.19 -8.44
CA ILE A 165 -6.63 2.30 -7.55
C ILE A 165 -5.52 3.08 -8.25
N SER A 166 -4.98 4.08 -7.56
CA SER A 166 -3.80 4.81 -7.99
C SER A 166 -2.64 4.47 -7.06
N ILE A 167 -1.51 4.08 -7.65
CA ILE A 167 -0.29 3.75 -6.90
C ILE A 167 0.69 4.89 -7.07
N PHE A 168 1.21 5.39 -5.96
CA PHE A 168 2.19 6.46 -5.96
C PHE A 168 3.44 6.04 -5.15
N PRO A 169 4.51 5.63 -5.84
CA PRO A 169 5.83 5.52 -5.24
C PRO A 169 6.48 6.91 -5.27
N PRO A 170 6.54 7.63 -4.14
CA PRO A 170 7.22 8.92 -4.13
C PRO A 170 8.70 8.72 -4.44
N ARG A 171 9.31 9.71 -5.09
CA ARG A 171 10.75 9.67 -5.38
C ARG A 171 11.52 10.28 -4.22
N GLU A 172 12.72 9.75 -3.96
CA GLU A 172 13.56 10.18 -2.84
C GLU A 172 13.94 11.66 -2.93
N HIS A 173 14.21 12.15 -4.14
CA HIS A 173 14.63 13.53 -4.33
C HIS A 173 13.63 14.35 -5.14
N CYS A 174 13.54 15.64 -4.83
CA CYS A 174 12.58 16.56 -5.44
C CYS A 174 12.72 16.72 -6.96
N ASN A 175 13.91 16.45 -7.52
CA ASN A 175 14.17 16.55 -8.95
C ASN A 175 14.49 15.20 -9.61
N SER A 176 14.18 14.07 -9.00
CA SER A 176 14.44 12.74 -9.60
C SER A 176 13.79 12.60 -10.98
N GLN A 177 12.59 13.16 -11.17
CA GLN A 177 11.92 13.13 -12.47
C GLN A 177 12.71 13.92 -13.52
N GLY A 178 13.11 15.15 -13.18
CA GLY A 178 13.88 15.99 -14.11
C GLY A 178 15.23 15.37 -14.49
N VAL A 179 15.89 14.73 -13.54
CA VAL A 179 17.14 13.97 -13.79
C VAL A 179 16.90 12.85 -14.80
N ASN A 180 15.84 12.06 -14.60
CA ASN A 180 15.48 11.00 -15.54
C ASN A 180 15.07 11.55 -16.90
N ASP A 181 14.28 12.62 -16.95
CA ASP A 181 13.83 13.24 -18.21
C ASP A 181 15.00 13.82 -19.02
N MET A 182 16.09 14.16 -18.36
CA MET A 182 17.35 14.56 -19.00
C MET A 182 18.25 13.38 -19.41
N GLY A 183 17.77 12.14 -19.21
CA GLY A 183 18.52 10.92 -19.56
C GLY A 183 19.71 10.63 -18.65
N CYS A 184 19.71 11.18 -17.42
CA CYS A 184 20.73 10.87 -16.42
C CYS A 184 20.32 9.62 -15.66
N THR A 185 20.37 8.47 -16.32
CA THR A 185 20.07 7.15 -15.75
C THR A 185 21.30 6.24 -15.89
N PRO A 186 21.42 5.15 -15.12
CA PRO A 186 22.54 4.23 -15.22
C PRO A 186 22.72 3.60 -16.60
N GLU A 187 21.66 3.50 -17.41
CA GLU A 187 21.64 2.87 -18.72
C GLU A 187 22.10 3.79 -19.86
N PHE A 188 22.10 5.11 -19.61
CA PHE A 188 22.41 6.09 -20.65
C PHE A 188 23.38 7.15 -20.14
N LEU A 189 24.17 7.70 -21.05
CA LEU A 189 24.87 8.98 -20.82
C LEU A 189 23.86 10.14 -20.82
N PRO A 190 24.19 11.29 -20.21
CA PRO A 190 23.33 12.47 -20.20
C PRO A 190 22.81 12.81 -21.59
N GLY A 191 21.52 13.03 -21.72
CA GLY A 191 20.84 13.30 -23.00
C GLY A 191 20.49 12.05 -23.80
N TYR A 192 20.29 10.91 -23.13
CA TYR A 192 19.92 9.61 -23.73
C TYR A 192 20.93 9.07 -24.75
N ARG A 193 22.20 9.41 -24.56
CA ARG A 193 23.25 8.85 -25.39
C ARG A 193 23.58 7.42 -24.94
N PRO A 194 23.71 6.45 -25.87
CA PRO A 194 24.09 5.08 -25.54
C PRO A 194 25.50 4.97 -24.98
#